data_f35bbc1b7ddffe61f008fd9d139a98e7
#
_entry.id   f35bbc1b7ddffe61f008fd9d139a98e7
#
_cell.length_a   1.000
_cell.length_b   1.000
_cell.length_c   1.000
_cell.angle_alpha   90.00
_cell.angle_beta   90.00
_cell.angle_gamma   90.00
#
_symmetry.space_group_name_H-M   'P 1'
#
loop_
_entity.id
_entity.type
_entity.pdbx_description
1 polymer ?
#
loop_
_entity_poly.entity_id
_entity_poly.type
_entity_poly.pdbx_seq_one_letter_code
_entity_poly.pdbx_strand_id
1 'polypeptide(L)'
;VFVDDMPQNIVTRVYNYHLDYVQLHGSESAVMIDNLRRTLIPDIAPNIKIIKALSIKDKSDLEKWHEYDGHVDMFLFDTKCKCAGGSGEQFDWSVLEAYDGNIPFLLAGGIGPDDAERIKNFHHPMCLGIDLNSRFETEPGMKDIQKLKLFMAQLQN
;
A
#
# COMPACT_ATOMS: atom_id res chain seq x y z
N VAL A 1 -4.61 -4.48 -7.96
CA VAL A 1 -3.66 -3.37 -8.02
C VAL A 1 -3.58 -2.88 -9.45
N PHE A 2 -3.61 -1.57 -9.65
CA PHE A 2 -3.55 -0.91 -10.94
C PHE A 2 -2.45 0.16 -10.94
N VAL A 3 -1.81 0.34 -12.08
CA VAL A 3 -0.73 1.32 -12.27
C VAL A 3 -1.04 2.11 -13.53
N ASP A 4 -1.51 3.34 -13.38
CA ASP A 4 -1.87 4.26 -14.47
C ASP A 4 -2.77 3.60 -15.54
N ASP A 5 -3.65 2.70 -15.11
CA ASP A 5 -4.57 2.00 -16.01
C ASP A 5 -5.77 2.89 -16.37
N MET A 6 -6.38 2.61 -17.50
CA MET A 6 -7.56 3.36 -17.95
C MET A 6 -8.74 3.10 -17.00
N PRO A 7 -9.51 4.14 -16.62
CA PRO A 7 -10.67 3.97 -15.74
C PRO A 7 -11.65 2.88 -16.17
N GLN A 8 -11.87 2.72 -17.47
CA GLN A 8 -12.76 1.68 -18.02
C GLN A 8 -12.28 0.26 -17.67
N ASN A 9 -10.96 0.03 -17.69
CA ASN A 9 -10.38 -1.26 -17.34
C ASN A 9 -10.58 -1.55 -15.85
N ILE A 10 -10.36 -0.53 -15.00
CA ILE A 10 -10.57 -0.65 -13.54
C ILE A 10 -12.04 -0.99 -13.27
N VAL A 11 -12.98 -0.23 -13.83
CA VAL A 11 -14.43 -0.46 -13.68
C VAL A 11 -14.81 -1.87 -14.12
N THR A 12 -14.32 -2.32 -15.28
CA THR A 12 -14.57 -3.67 -15.80
C THR A 12 -14.05 -4.76 -14.84
N ARG A 13 -12.86 -4.57 -14.27
CA ARG A 13 -12.29 -5.54 -13.30
C ARG A 13 -13.09 -5.55 -12.01
N VAL A 14 -13.47 -4.38 -11.49
CA VAL A 14 -14.29 -4.28 -10.27
C VAL A 14 -15.59 -5.02 -10.46
N TYR A 15 -16.28 -4.80 -11.59
CA TYR A 15 -17.54 -5.47 -11.90
C TYR A 15 -17.37 -6.99 -12.06
N ASN A 16 -16.43 -7.42 -12.90
CA ASN A 16 -16.27 -8.85 -13.23
C ASN A 16 -15.81 -9.71 -12.06
N TYR A 17 -15.01 -9.14 -11.15
CA TYR A 17 -14.42 -9.88 -10.04
C TYR A 17 -15.03 -9.52 -8.68
N HIS A 18 -16.05 -8.67 -8.65
CA HIS A 18 -16.70 -8.20 -7.41
C HIS A 18 -15.69 -7.71 -6.37
N LEU A 19 -14.79 -6.82 -6.80
CA LEU A 19 -13.71 -6.35 -5.93
C LEU A 19 -14.24 -5.44 -4.83
N ASP A 20 -13.73 -5.63 -3.62
CA ASP A 20 -14.02 -4.76 -2.46
C ASP A 20 -13.04 -3.59 -2.37
N TYR A 21 -11.83 -3.76 -2.91
CA TYR A 21 -10.76 -2.76 -2.89
C TYR A 21 -10.14 -2.56 -4.26
N VAL A 22 -9.80 -1.30 -4.54
CA VAL A 22 -8.96 -0.91 -5.68
C VAL A 22 -7.72 -0.23 -5.14
N GLN A 23 -6.54 -0.77 -5.43
CA GLN A 23 -5.26 -0.13 -5.12
C GLN A 23 -4.71 0.54 -6.37
N LEU A 24 -4.47 1.85 -6.28
CA LEU A 24 -3.89 2.68 -7.32
C LEU A 24 -2.43 2.97 -6.97
N HIS A 25 -1.50 2.41 -7.75
CA HIS A 25 -0.07 2.39 -7.45
C HIS A 25 0.78 3.16 -8.48
N GLY A 26 0.13 3.95 -9.30
CA GLY A 26 0.77 4.82 -10.30
C GLY A 26 0.68 6.30 -9.91
N SER A 27 0.54 7.16 -10.92
CA SER A 27 0.45 8.62 -10.80
C SER A 27 -1.00 9.15 -10.83
N GLU A 28 -1.97 8.27 -10.54
CA GLU A 28 -3.40 8.60 -10.57
C GLU A 28 -3.69 9.82 -9.67
N SER A 29 -4.32 10.83 -10.24
CA SER A 29 -4.66 12.07 -9.52
C SER A 29 -5.92 11.92 -8.66
N ALA A 30 -6.09 12.80 -7.67
CA ALA A 30 -7.31 12.87 -6.87
C ALA A 30 -8.57 13.08 -7.73
N VAL A 31 -8.47 13.87 -8.81
CA VAL A 31 -9.57 14.10 -9.76
C VAL A 31 -9.96 12.80 -10.46
N MET A 32 -8.98 12.02 -10.91
CA MET A 32 -9.23 10.70 -11.52
C MET A 32 -9.91 9.76 -10.53
N ILE A 33 -9.46 9.75 -9.28
CA ILE A 33 -10.02 8.93 -8.19
C ILE A 33 -11.48 9.31 -7.94
N ASP A 34 -11.81 10.59 -7.86
CA ASP A 34 -13.19 11.06 -7.68
C ASP A 34 -14.09 10.64 -8.85
N ASN A 35 -13.60 10.73 -10.08
CA ASN A 35 -14.34 10.32 -11.26
C ASN A 35 -14.56 8.80 -11.28
N LEU A 36 -13.55 8.02 -10.92
CA LEU A 36 -13.66 6.58 -10.77
C LEU A 36 -14.70 6.21 -9.71
N ARG A 37 -14.67 6.88 -8.56
CA ARG A 37 -15.62 6.68 -7.46
C ARG A 37 -17.05 7.00 -7.88
N ARG A 38 -17.29 8.10 -8.59
CA ARG A 38 -18.62 8.47 -9.12
C ARG A 38 -19.17 7.44 -10.09
N THR A 39 -18.30 6.79 -10.86
CA THR A 39 -18.70 5.73 -11.79
C THR A 39 -19.05 4.43 -11.05
N LEU A 40 -18.33 4.09 -9.99
CA LEU A 40 -18.49 2.82 -9.30
C LEU A 40 -19.60 2.82 -8.25
N ILE A 41 -19.73 3.91 -7.48
CA ILE A 41 -20.50 3.90 -6.25
C ILE A 41 -22.01 3.76 -6.44
N PRO A 42 -22.73 4.41 -7.40
CA PRO A 42 -24.16 4.24 -7.34
C PRO A 42 -24.61 2.80 -7.60
N ASP A 43 -24.08 2.16 -8.63
CA ASP A 43 -24.69 0.97 -9.19
C ASP A 43 -23.77 -0.24 -9.33
N ILE A 44 -22.45 -0.04 -9.42
CA ILE A 44 -21.49 -1.12 -9.72
C ILE A 44 -20.90 -1.72 -8.44
N ALA A 45 -20.38 -0.88 -7.56
CA ALA A 45 -19.72 -1.29 -6.32
C ALA A 45 -19.92 -0.23 -5.23
N PRO A 46 -21.11 -0.16 -4.61
CA PRO A 46 -21.46 0.91 -3.65
C PRO A 46 -20.56 0.98 -2.42
N ASN A 47 -19.91 -0.12 -2.07
CA ASN A 47 -19.02 -0.23 -0.89
C ASN A 47 -17.53 -0.25 -1.24
N ILE A 48 -17.16 0.03 -2.49
CA ILE A 48 -15.77 -0.02 -2.95
C ILE A 48 -14.87 0.92 -2.12
N LYS A 49 -13.72 0.42 -1.74
CA LYS A 49 -12.67 1.18 -1.04
C LYS A 49 -11.49 1.43 -1.97
N ILE A 50 -10.96 2.63 -1.93
CA ILE A 50 -9.81 3.01 -2.76
C ILE A 50 -8.59 3.21 -1.88
N ILE A 51 -7.52 2.49 -2.24
CA ILE A 51 -6.20 2.59 -1.63
C ILE A 51 -5.29 3.35 -2.60
N LYS A 52 -4.67 4.44 -2.15
CA LYS A 52 -3.63 5.12 -2.92
C LYS A 52 -2.27 4.73 -2.39
N ALA A 53 -1.43 4.16 -3.25
CA ALA A 53 -0.04 3.90 -2.93
C ALA A 53 0.81 5.14 -3.17
N LEU A 54 1.64 5.49 -2.19
CA LEU A 54 2.62 6.56 -2.24
C LEU A 54 4.01 5.99 -1.98
N SER A 55 4.96 6.26 -2.90
CA SER A 55 6.37 5.91 -2.69
C SER A 55 7.01 6.93 -1.76
N ILE A 56 7.47 6.49 -0.61
CA ILE A 56 8.07 7.31 0.42
C ILE A 56 9.56 7.01 0.49
N LYS A 57 10.39 7.99 0.19
CA LYS A 57 11.86 7.94 0.34
C LYS A 57 12.31 8.79 1.52
N ASP A 58 11.59 9.88 1.75
CA ASP A 58 11.88 10.85 2.79
C ASP A 58 10.60 11.56 3.25
N LYS A 59 10.74 12.48 4.19
CA LYS A 59 9.63 13.24 4.75
C LYS A 59 8.89 14.08 3.71
N SER A 60 9.56 14.58 2.68
CA SER A 60 8.92 15.42 1.65
C SER A 60 7.99 14.59 0.75
N ASP A 61 8.32 13.33 0.51
CA ASP A 61 7.42 12.42 -0.22
C ASP A 61 6.15 12.10 0.59
N LEU A 62 6.30 12.04 1.91
CA LEU A 62 5.16 11.78 2.80
C LEU A 62 4.11 12.89 2.70
N GLU A 63 4.52 14.16 2.60
CA GLU A 63 3.61 15.31 2.48
C GLU A 63 2.62 15.21 1.28
N LYS A 64 2.90 14.37 0.31
CA LYS A 64 1.99 14.12 -0.83
C LYS A 64 0.63 13.55 -0.43
N TRP A 65 0.50 13.02 0.79
CA TRP A 65 -0.78 12.54 1.27
C TRP A 65 -1.85 13.64 1.28
N HIS A 66 -1.46 14.90 1.47
CA HIS A 66 -2.38 16.04 1.45
C HIS A 66 -3.14 16.18 0.13
N GLU A 67 -2.54 15.78 -1.00
CA GLU A 67 -3.18 15.83 -2.32
C GLU A 67 -4.36 14.87 -2.43
N TYR A 68 -4.41 13.86 -1.57
CA TYR A 68 -5.40 12.77 -1.58
C TYR A 68 -6.31 12.78 -0.36
N ASP A 69 -6.15 13.76 0.53
CA ASP A 69 -6.97 13.86 1.74
C ASP A 69 -8.46 14.04 1.37
N GLY A 70 -9.32 13.20 1.94
CA GLY A 70 -10.73 13.15 1.62
C GLY A 70 -11.11 12.44 0.30
N HIS A 71 -10.13 11.99 -0.49
CA HIS A 71 -10.36 11.33 -1.79
C HIS A 71 -10.20 9.82 -1.73
N VAL A 72 -9.48 9.28 -0.75
CA VAL A 72 -9.17 7.85 -0.62
C VAL A 72 -9.60 7.31 0.74
N ASP A 73 -9.77 6.00 0.84
CA ASP A 73 -10.16 5.33 2.08
C ASP A 73 -8.95 4.84 2.87
N MET A 74 -7.81 4.67 2.19
CA MET A 74 -6.58 4.14 2.79
C MET A 74 -5.37 4.54 1.95
N PHE A 75 -4.23 4.72 2.60
CA PHE A 75 -2.93 4.78 1.93
C PHE A 75 -2.20 3.44 1.99
N LEU A 76 -1.29 3.23 1.06
CA LEU A 76 -0.22 2.26 1.17
C LEU A 76 1.08 3.04 1.04
N PHE A 77 1.87 3.10 2.12
CA PHE A 77 3.17 3.76 2.10
C PHE A 77 4.24 2.75 1.70
N ASP A 78 4.66 2.85 0.44
CA ASP A 78 5.73 2.02 -0.13
C ASP A 78 7.09 2.65 0.16
N THR A 79 7.78 2.11 1.17
CA THR A 79 9.06 2.58 1.69
C THR A 79 10.25 1.88 1.03
N LYS A 80 10.08 1.30 -0.15
CA LYS A 80 11.13 0.60 -0.87
C LYS A 80 12.25 1.56 -1.24
N CYS A 81 13.37 1.49 -0.57
CA CYS A 81 14.58 2.19 -0.95
C CYS A 81 15.08 1.66 -2.31
N LYS A 82 15.12 2.52 -3.33
CA LYS A 82 15.90 2.27 -4.53
C LYS A 82 17.36 2.63 -4.24
N CYS A 83 18.01 1.90 -3.35
CA CYS A 83 19.45 2.01 -3.19
C CYS A 83 20.09 1.42 -4.45
N ALA A 84 20.48 2.27 -5.37
CA ALA A 84 21.40 1.91 -6.44
C ALA A 84 22.73 1.54 -5.79
N GLY A 85 23.00 0.25 -5.72
CA GLY A 85 24.24 -0.32 -5.18
C GLY A 85 24.10 -0.84 -3.75
N GLY A 86 23.97 -2.13 -3.63
CA GLY A 86 24.17 -3.11 -2.58
C GLY A 86 24.60 -2.73 -1.16
N SER A 87 24.29 -1.54 -0.65
CA SER A 87 24.67 -1.08 0.68
C SER A 87 23.85 -1.72 1.81
N GLY A 88 22.78 -2.46 1.49
CA GLY A 88 21.95 -3.11 2.51
C GLY A 88 21.20 -2.17 3.46
N GLU A 89 21.20 -0.87 3.18
CA GLU A 89 20.49 0.11 3.99
C GLU A 89 18.99 -0.13 3.93
N GLN A 90 18.41 -0.39 5.08
CA GLN A 90 16.97 -0.51 5.27
C GLN A 90 16.38 0.90 5.38
N PHE A 91 15.18 1.08 4.85
CA PHE A 91 14.44 2.32 5.03
C PHE A 91 14.12 2.54 6.52
N ASP A 92 14.36 3.75 7.00
CA ASP A 92 14.01 4.15 8.37
C ASP A 92 12.53 4.51 8.47
N TRP A 93 11.73 3.62 9.05
CA TRP A 93 10.29 3.81 9.22
C TRP A 93 9.92 4.95 10.18
N SER A 94 10.86 5.49 10.94
CA SER A 94 10.62 6.69 11.77
C SER A 94 10.18 7.91 10.95
N VAL A 95 10.49 7.95 9.66
CA VAL A 95 9.98 8.98 8.73
C VAL A 95 8.44 9.02 8.74
N LEU A 96 7.78 7.88 8.91
CA LEU A 96 6.33 7.76 8.91
C LEU A 96 5.69 8.33 10.19
N GLU A 97 6.45 8.55 11.25
CA GLU A 97 5.95 9.24 12.48
C GLU A 97 5.50 10.67 12.19
N ALA A 98 5.99 11.25 11.10
CA ALA A 98 5.56 12.58 10.64
C ALA A 98 4.18 12.60 9.97
N TYR A 99 3.58 11.43 9.70
CA TYR A 99 2.23 11.36 9.17
C TYR A 99 1.21 11.76 10.25
N ASP A 100 0.49 12.85 10.02
CA ASP A 100 -0.52 13.41 10.93
C ASP A 100 -1.94 13.36 10.37
N GLY A 101 -2.14 12.67 9.24
CA GLY A 101 -3.45 12.47 8.63
C GLY A 101 -4.35 11.50 9.40
N ASN A 102 -5.65 11.56 9.10
CA ASN A 102 -6.67 10.70 9.71
C ASN A 102 -7.04 9.49 8.83
N ILE A 103 -6.43 9.33 7.67
CA ILE A 103 -6.66 8.21 6.76
C ILE A 103 -5.73 7.06 7.17
N PRO A 104 -6.25 5.85 7.41
CA PRO A 104 -5.41 4.72 7.79
C PRO A 104 -4.47 4.30 6.65
N PHE A 105 -3.36 3.63 7.00
CA PHE A 105 -2.42 3.16 6.00
C PHE A 105 -1.92 1.73 6.24
N LEU A 106 -1.43 1.12 5.16
CA LEU A 106 -0.63 -0.10 5.17
C LEU A 106 0.84 0.26 4.97
N LEU A 107 1.71 -0.37 5.75
CA LEU A 107 3.16 -0.28 5.58
C LEU A 107 3.62 -1.30 4.53
N ALA A 108 4.30 -0.83 3.51
CA ALA A 108 4.83 -1.64 2.43
C ALA A 108 6.28 -1.26 2.09
N GLY A 109 6.90 -2.03 1.21
CA GLY A 109 8.21 -1.73 0.65
C GLY A 109 9.35 -2.50 1.27
N GLY A 110 9.77 -3.57 0.59
CA GLY A 110 10.97 -4.33 0.93
C GLY A 110 10.93 -5.10 2.25
N ILE A 111 9.77 -5.22 2.89
CA ILE A 111 9.59 -6.02 4.12
C ILE A 111 9.95 -7.47 3.82
N GLY A 112 10.82 -8.05 4.64
CA GLY A 112 11.31 -9.42 4.49
C GLY A 112 11.18 -10.25 5.76
N PRO A 113 11.55 -11.55 5.68
CA PRO A 113 11.46 -12.48 6.80
C PRO A 113 12.19 -12.05 8.07
N ASP A 114 13.25 -11.23 7.92
CA ASP A 114 14.08 -10.77 9.04
C ASP A 114 13.53 -9.49 9.70
N ASP A 115 12.43 -8.93 9.21
CA ASP A 115 11.89 -7.66 9.70
C ASP A 115 10.84 -7.81 10.82
N ALA A 116 10.60 -9.03 11.32
CA ALA A 116 9.54 -9.27 12.32
C ALA A 116 9.69 -8.38 13.56
N GLU A 117 10.91 -8.29 14.13
CA GLU A 117 11.15 -7.45 15.30
C GLU A 117 11.01 -5.95 15.01
N ARG A 118 11.43 -5.51 13.81
CA ARG A 118 11.23 -4.12 13.39
C ARG A 118 9.75 -3.77 13.31
N ILE A 119 8.93 -4.69 12.78
CA ILE A 119 7.48 -4.48 12.65
C ILE A 119 6.83 -4.44 14.02
N LYS A 120 7.20 -5.33 14.94
CA LYS A 120 6.70 -5.30 16.32
C LYS A 120 7.02 -3.98 17.04
N ASN A 121 8.17 -3.40 16.75
CA ASN A 121 8.61 -2.14 17.34
C ASN A 121 8.09 -0.89 16.59
N PHE A 122 7.48 -1.07 15.43
CA PHE A 122 6.88 0.03 14.69
C PHE A 122 5.46 0.29 15.21
N HIS A 123 5.23 1.48 15.73
CA HIS A 123 3.93 1.88 16.27
C HIS A 123 3.47 3.18 15.64
N HIS A 124 2.34 3.13 14.96
CA HIS A 124 1.67 4.32 14.47
C HIS A 124 0.15 4.11 14.58
N PRO A 125 -0.63 5.05 15.15
CA PRO A 125 -2.05 4.87 15.40
C PRO A 125 -2.88 4.62 14.13
N MET A 126 -2.42 5.14 12.98
CA MET A 126 -3.09 4.96 11.69
C MET A 126 -2.57 3.77 10.88
N CYS A 127 -1.56 3.03 11.34
CA CYS A 127 -1.08 1.84 10.65
C CYS A 127 -2.01 0.65 10.95
N LEU A 128 -2.71 0.16 9.92
CA LEU A 128 -3.61 -0.99 10.03
C LEU A 128 -2.94 -2.33 9.82
N GLY A 129 -1.77 -2.35 9.19
CA GLY A 129 -1.09 -3.59 8.86
C GLY A 129 0.06 -3.40 7.88
N ILE A 130 0.53 -4.50 7.34
CA ILE A 130 1.68 -4.58 6.44
C ILE A 130 1.30 -5.23 5.11
N ASP A 131 1.96 -4.83 4.04
CA ASP A 131 1.87 -5.47 2.73
C ASP A 131 3.16 -6.24 2.43
N LEU A 132 3.04 -7.56 2.25
CA LEU A 132 4.16 -8.48 2.02
C LEU A 132 4.18 -8.93 0.55
N ASN A 133 5.29 -8.71 -0.14
CA ASN A 133 5.36 -9.00 -1.55
C ASN A 133 6.62 -9.79 -1.94
N SER A 134 7.51 -9.24 -2.77
CA SER A 134 8.55 -9.96 -3.49
C SER A 134 9.52 -10.76 -2.59
N ARG A 135 9.81 -10.31 -1.36
CA ARG A 135 10.69 -11.04 -0.43
C ARG A 135 10.06 -12.30 0.16
N PHE A 136 8.76 -12.47 -0.03
CA PHE A 136 8.00 -13.66 0.34
C PHE A 136 7.55 -14.46 -0.89
N GLU A 137 8.29 -14.37 -1.98
CA GLU A 137 8.04 -15.10 -3.21
C GLU A 137 9.18 -16.07 -3.52
N THR A 138 8.82 -17.21 -4.14
CA THR A 138 9.78 -18.16 -4.72
C THR A 138 10.16 -17.76 -6.14
N GLU A 139 9.21 -17.18 -6.86
CA GLU A 139 9.35 -16.57 -8.18
C GLU A 139 8.29 -15.46 -8.33
N PRO A 140 8.40 -14.54 -9.28
CA PRO A 140 7.47 -13.42 -9.42
C PRO A 140 6.00 -13.86 -9.43
N GLY A 141 5.23 -13.37 -8.44
CA GLY A 141 3.82 -13.69 -8.26
C GLY A 141 3.51 -14.99 -7.51
N MET A 142 4.51 -15.84 -7.20
CA MET A 142 4.32 -17.07 -6.46
C MET A 142 4.79 -16.92 -5.02
N LYS A 143 3.85 -16.86 -4.08
CA LYS A 143 4.14 -16.71 -2.65
C LYS A 143 4.74 -17.96 -2.02
N ASP A 144 5.79 -17.78 -1.24
CA ASP A 144 6.40 -18.79 -0.39
C ASP A 144 5.57 -18.98 0.89
N ILE A 145 4.71 -19.97 0.89
CA ILE A 145 3.78 -20.25 2.00
C ILE A 145 4.53 -20.55 3.30
N GLN A 146 5.67 -21.24 3.23
CA GLN A 146 6.45 -21.58 4.44
C GLN A 146 7.07 -20.33 5.07
N LYS A 147 7.65 -19.48 4.24
CA LYS A 147 8.19 -18.17 4.68
C LYS A 147 7.12 -17.30 5.34
N LEU A 148 5.94 -17.21 4.71
CA LEU A 148 4.81 -16.46 5.26
C LEU A 148 4.35 -17.01 6.62
N LYS A 149 4.19 -18.34 6.75
CA LYS A 149 3.77 -18.96 8.01
C LYS A 149 4.77 -18.72 9.14
N LEU A 150 6.07 -18.88 8.87
CA LEU A 150 7.11 -18.60 9.86
C LEU A 150 7.11 -17.15 10.31
N PHE A 151 7.02 -16.22 9.37
CA PHE A 151 6.98 -14.80 9.65
C PHE A 151 5.75 -14.40 10.46
N MET A 152 4.57 -14.88 10.09
CA MET A 152 3.34 -14.63 10.84
C MET A 152 3.39 -15.17 12.27
N ALA A 153 4.00 -16.36 12.46
CA ALA A 153 4.21 -16.91 13.79
C ALA A 153 5.17 -16.05 14.65
N GLN A 154 6.20 -15.48 14.03
CA GLN A 154 7.10 -14.54 14.71
C GLN A 154 6.39 -13.25 15.15
N LEU A 155 5.46 -12.72 14.33
CA LEU A 155 4.71 -11.51 14.67
C LEU A 155 3.71 -11.71 15.82
N GLN A 156 3.24 -12.95 16.06
CA GLN A 156 2.27 -13.27 17.10
C GLN A 156 2.91 -13.57 18.49
N ASN A 157 4.21 -13.87 18.52
CA ASN A 157 4.97 -14.12 19.74
C ASN A 157 5.64 -12.84 20.28
#